data_577bdab69947118f6be45616f28005e5
#
_entry.id   577bdab69947118f6be45616f28005e5
#
_cell.length_a   1.000
_cell.length_b   1.000
_cell.length_c   1.000
_cell.angle_alpha   90.00
_cell.angle_beta   90.00
_cell.angle_gamma   90.00
#
_symmetry.space_group_name_H-M   'P 1'
#
loop_
_entity.id
_entity.type
_entity.pdbx_description
1 polymer ?
#
loop_
_entity_poly.entity_id
_entity_poly.type
_entity_poly.pdbx_seq_one_letter_code
_entity_poly.pdbx_strand_id
1 'polypeptide(L)'
;MENSGITRGTRTLVIAVAIAALLIALHSIFSQLSAPRIYDADDTEIAVSPGDRFSVQVDDEGTDGYRWIIAEPRPDPAVLRATGSRVVPGGVRAGSGPVRRLGFQAVRPGRTDLRLLRCRRCGTAAADEAGARSLNFRVTVG
;
A
#
# COMPACT_ATOMS: atom_id res chain seq x y z
N MET A 1 -9.04 -6.29 58.84
CA MET A 1 -8.80 -5.55 58.51
C MET A 1 -7.85 -4.79 57.87
N GLU A 2 -6.96 -5.25 57.34
CA GLU A 2 -5.88 -4.78 56.84
C GLU A 2 -5.81 -4.49 55.47
N ASN A 3 -6.86 -4.34 54.78
CA ASN A 3 -6.92 -3.98 53.37
C ASN A 3 -6.74 -2.50 53.10
N SER A 4 -6.68 -1.69 54.13
CA SER A 4 -6.51 -0.25 53.95
C SER A 4 -5.10 0.17 53.54
N GLY A 5 -4.08 -0.64 53.80
CA GLY A 5 -2.71 -0.35 53.40
C GLY A 5 -2.36 -0.68 51.95
N ILE A 6 -3.20 -1.50 51.31
CA ILE A 6 -2.98 -1.93 49.96
C ILE A 6 -3.57 -0.97 48.95
N THR A 7 -4.19 0.05 49.45
CA THR A 7 -5.25 0.56 48.65
C THR A 7 -4.90 1.69 47.70
N ARG A 8 -4.07 2.62 48.03
CA ARG A 8 -3.80 3.73 47.12
C ARG A 8 -2.73 3.40 46.07
N GLY A 9 -1.63 2.84 46.52
CA GLY A 9 -0.54 2.46 45.61
C GLY A 9 -0.91 1.35 44.64
N THR A 10 -1.61 0.33 45.16
CA THR A 10 -2.03 -0.80 44.31
C THR A 10 -3.12 -0.42 43.32
N ARG A 11 -4.06 0.42 43.72
CA ARG A 11 -5.08 0.93 42.79
C ARG A 11 -4.49 1.78 41.71
N THR A 12 -3.58 2.66 42.04
CA THR A 12 -2.87 3.48 41.06
C THR A 12 -2.05 2.62 40.09
N LEU A 13 -1.37 1.59 40.62
CA LEU A 13 -0.61 0.69 39.78
C LEU A 13 -1.52 -0.12 38.83
N VAL A 14 -2.63 -0.65 39.34
CA VAL A 14 -3.60 -1.39 38.50
C VAL A 14 -4.18 -0.51 37.42
N ILE A 15 -4.54 0.73 37.73
CA ILE A 15 -5.06 1.69 36.75
C ILE A 15 -4.00 2.01 35.71
N ALA A 16 -2.75 2.23 36.12
CA ALA A 16 -1.66 2.52 35.16
C ALA A 16 -1.39 1.34 34.22
N VAL A 17 -1.41 0.13 34.71
CA VAL A 17 -1.26 -1.08 33.89
C VAL A 17 -2.43 -1.25 32.94
N ALA A 18 -3.66 -1.02 33.41
CA ALA A 18 -4.85 -1.09 32.55
C ALA A 18 -4.83 -0.06 31.44
N ILE A 19 -4.43 1.18 31.73
CA ILE A 19 -4.28 2.24 30.72
C ILE A 19 -3.19 1.88 29.69
N ALA A 20 -2.05 1.39 30.16
CA ALA A 20 -0.96 0.97 29.28
C ALA A 20 -1.40 -0.17 28.36
N ALA A 21 -2.10 -1.17 28.88
CA ALA A 21 -2.62 -2.27 28.09
C ALA A 21 -3.64 -1.79 27.05
N LEU A 22 -4.52 -0.86 27.42
CA LEU A 22 -5.49 -0.27 26.51
C LEU A 22 -4.81 0.52 25.40
N LEU A 23 -3.80 1.31 25.70
CA LEU A 23 -3.03 2.08 24.71
C LEU A 23 -2.29 1.16 23.73
N ILE A 24 -1.71 0.07 24.23
CA ILE A 24 -1.04 -0.93 23.39
C ILE A 24 -2.07 -1.60 22.46
N ALA A 25 -3.22 -1.97 22.97
CA ALA A 25 -4.30 -2.57 22.19
C ALA A 25 -4.81 -1.62 21.11
N LEU A 26 -5.04 -0.36 21.44
CA LEU A 26 -5.46 0.66 20.49
C LEU A 26 -4.38 0.89 19.41
N HIS A 27 -3.13 0.97 19.82
CA HIS A 27 -2.02 1.12 18.87
C HIS A 27 -1.94 -0.06 17.91
N SER A 28 -2.12 -1.28 18.39
CA SER A 28 -2.13 -2.48 17.56
C SER A 28 -3.28 -2.47 16.56
N ILE A 29 -4.47 -2.06 16.98
CA ILE A 29 -5.63 -1.93 16.10
C ILE A 29 -5.38 -0.87 15.03
N PHE A 30 -4.89 0.30 15.42
CA PHE A 30 -4.58 1.37 14.47
C PHE A 30 -3.48 0.96 13.49
N SER A 31 -2.47 0.25 13.94
CA SER A 31 -1.41 -0.25 13.07
C SER A 31 -1.93 -1.24 12.04
N GLN A 32 -2.87 -2.09 12.41
CA GLN A 32 -3.49 -3.02 11.48
C GLN A 32 -4.40 -2.32 10.46
N LEU A 33 -5.15 -1.32 10.91
CA LEU A 33 -5.99 -0.51 10.03
C LEU A 33 -5.16 0.36 9.08
N SER A 34 -3.96 0.72 9.50
CA SER A 34 -3.05 1.54 8.71
C SER A 34 -2.11 0.71 7.82
N ALA A 35 -2.21 -0.62 7.86
CA ALA A 35 -1.41 -1.48 7.01
C ALA A 35 -1.70 -1.17 5.53
N PRO A 36 -0.67 -1.02 4.69
CA PRO A 36 -0.88 -0.73 3.27
C PRO A 36 -1.66 -1.85 2.61
N ARG A 37 -2.73 -1.50 1.90
CA ARG A 37 -3.48 -2.47 1.10
C ARG A 37 -2.69 -2.78 -0.16
N ILE A 38 -2.83 -4.02 -0.60
CA ILE A 38 -2.21 -4.49 -1.83
C ILE A 38 -3.33 -4.79 -2.81
N TYR A 39 -3.25 -4.15 -3.98
CA TYR A 39 -4.19 -4.37 -5.08
C TYR A 39 -3.50 -5.13 -6.20
N ASP A 40 -4.21 -6.06 -6.79
CA ASP A 40 -3.75 -6.84 -7.93
C ASP A 40 -4.12 -6.17 -9.26
N ALA A 41 -3.59 -6.70 -10.34
CA ALA A 41 -3.86 -6.20 -11.69
C ALA A 41 -5.34 -6.20 -12.07
N ASP A 42 -6.14 -7.04 -11.43
CA ASP A 42 -7.57 -7.16 -11.71
C ASP A 42 -8.41 -6.13 -10.95
N ASP A 43 -7.82 -5.47 -9.96
CA ASP A 43 -8.52 -4.46 -9.14
C ASP A 43 -8.48 -3.09 -9.83
N THR A 44 -9.28 -2.92 -10.87
CA THR A 44 -9.25 -1.71 -11.72
C THR A 44 -9.76 -0.44 -11.04
N GLU A 45 -10.50 -0.57 -9.94
CA GLU A 45 -10.99 0.56 -9.17
C GLU A 45 -10.43 0.53 -7.77
N ILE A 46 -9.79 1.62 -7.38
CA ILE A 46 -9.15 1.77 -6.08
C ILE A 46 -9.80 2.94 -5.36
N ALA A 47 -10.36 2.68 -4.19
CA ALA A 47 -10.96 3.69 -3.34
C ALA A 47 -10.18 3.77 -2.03
N VAL A 48 -9.63 4.93 -1.73
CA VAL A 48 -8.80 5.18 -0.55
C VAL A 48 -9.14 6.53 0.06
N SER A 49 -8.69 6.74 1.28
CA SER A 49 -8.85 8.02 1.99
C SER A 49 -7.54 8.82 1.95
N PRO A 50 -7.59 10.16 2.12
CA PRO A 50 -6.39 10.97 2.20
C PRO A 50 -5.44 10.47 3.28
N GLY A 51 -4.14 10.37 2.95
CA GLY A 51 -3.10 9.82 3.82
C GLY A 51 -2.92 8.33 3.75
N ASP A 52 -3.83 7.59 3.15
CA ASP A 52 -3.70 6.15 3.00
C ASP A 52 -2.55 5.80 2.07
N ARG A 53 -1.87 4.70 2.41
CA ARG A 53 -0.84 4.10 1.57
C ARG A 53 -1.35 2.79 1.02
N PHE A 54 -1.04 2.53 -0.23
CA PHE A 54 -1.36 1.27 -0.87
C PHE A 54 -0.28 0.90 -1.88
N SER A 55 -0.30 -0.35 -2.30
CA SER A 55 0.61 -0.85 -3.34
C SER A 55 -0.19 -1.57 -4.41
N VAL A 56 0.27 -1.46 -5.63
CA VAL A 56 -0.21 -2.28 -6.75
C VAL A 56 0.83 -3.35 -7.02
N GLN A 57 0.40 -4.59 -7.05
CA GLN A 57 1.26 -5.75 -7.28
C GLN A 57 1.11 -6.23 -8.71
N VAL A 58 2.23 -6.36 -9.39
CA VAL A 58 2.30 -6.87 -10.77
C VAL A 58 3.37 -7.96 -10.85
N ASP A 59 3.22 -8.86 -11.81
CA ASP A 59 4.22 -9.89 -12.06
C ASP A 59 5.52 -9.26 -12.54
N ASP A 60 6.63 -9.73 -11.98
CA ASP A 60 7.96 -9.31 -12.38
C ASP A 60 8.79 -10.53 -12.77
N GLU A 61 8.63 -10.99 -13.98
CA GLU A 61 9.36 -12.13 -14.50
C GLU A 61 10.84 -11.83 -14.78
N GLY A 62 11.20 -10.56 -14.87
CA GLY A 62 12.59 -10.07 -14.82
C GLY A 62 13.59 -10.52 -15.87
N THR A 63 13.23 -11.50 -16.70
CA THR A 63 14.19 -12.20 -17.55
C THR A 63 14.30 -11.65 -18.98
N ASP A 64 13.29 -10.90 -19.43
CA ASP A 64 13.18 -10.51 -20.83
C ASP A 64 13.50 -9.04 -21.09
N GLY A 65 14.02 -8.33 -20.11
CA GLY A 65 14.30 -6.91 -20.22
C GLY A 65 13.07 -6.03 -20.12
N TYR A 66 11.89 -6.58 -19.88
CA TYR A 66 10.67 -5.83 -19.63
C TYR A 66 10.66 -5.25 -18.22
N ARG A 67 10.11 -4.06 -18.10
CA ARG A 67 9.96 -3.38 -16.82
C ARG A 67 8.62 -2.66 -16.74
N TRP A 68 8.15 -2.43 -15.53
CA TRP A 68 6.93 -1.68 -15.28
C TRP A 68 7.28 -0.22 -14.99
N ILE A 69 6.58 0.67 -15.65
CA ILE A 69 6.69 2.12 -15.43
C ILE A 69 5.30 2.71 -15.21
N ILE A 70 5.26 3.88 -14.58
CA ILE A 70 4.05 4.71 -14.54
C ILE A 70 4.02 5.48 -15.86
N ALA A 71 3.01 5.17 -16.69
CA ALA A 71 2.91 5.75 -18.04
C ALA A 71 2.24 7.12 -18.00
N GLU A 72 2.51 7.91 -19.04
CA GLU A 72 1.79 9.15 -19.29
C GLU A 72 0.37 8.89 -19.82
N PRO A 73 -0.61 9.69 -19.46
CA PRO A 73 -0.49 10.80 -18.52
C PRO A 73 -0.33 10.31 -17.08
N ARG A 74 0.60 10.93 -16.36
CA ARG A 74 0.84 10.56 -14.96
C ARG A 74 -0.35 10.92 -14.09
N PRO A 75 -0.58 10.20 -12.98
CA PRO A 75 -1.62 10.59 -12.04
C PRO A 75 -1.35 11.98 -11.49
N ASP A 76 -2.43 12.69 -11.14
CA ASP A 76 -2.33 14.02 -10.54
C ASP A 76 -1.55 13.94 -9.23
N PRO A 77 -0.40 14.61 -9.10
CA PRO A 77 0.42 14.54 -7.89
C PRO A 77 -0.24 15.20 -6.69
N ALA A 78 -1.24 16.04 -6.88
CA ALA A 78 -2.04 16.61 -5.80
C ALA A 78 -3.00 15.59 -5.18
N VAL A 79 -3.35 14.55 -5.91
CA VAL A 79 -4.27 13.49 -5.49
C VAL A 79 -3.54 12.23 -5.09
N LEU A 80 -2.55 11.81 -5.89
CA LEU A 80 -1.84 10.55 -5.71
C LEU A 80 -0.34 10.75 -5.93
N ARG A 81 0.46 10.26 -5.00
CA ARG A 81 1.92 10.34 -5.08
C ARG A 81 2.52 8.94 -5.08
N ALA A 82 3.45 8.68 -5.99
CA ALA A 82 4.24 7.46 -5.98
C ALA A 82 5.29 7.51 -4.87
N THR A 83 5.44 6.41 -4.13
CA THR A 83 6.39 6.31 -3.01
C THR A 83 7.59 5.40 -3.30
N GLY A 84 7.54 4.65 -4.38
CA GLY A 84 8.64 3.80 -4.81
C GLY A 84 8.16 2.43 -5.28
N SER A 85 9.10 1.57 -5.64
CA SER A 85 8.81 0.21 -6.03
C SER A 85 9.84 -0.76 -5.47
N ARG A 86 9.42 -1.99 -5.24
CA ARG A 86 10.31 -3.06 -4.79
C ARG A 86 9.89 -4.39 -5.39
N VAL A 87 10.85 -5.27 -5.57
CA VAL A 87 10.62 -6.65 -5.97
C VAL A 87 10.47 -7.50 -4.71
N VAL A 88 9.43 -8.32 -4.66
CA VAL A 88 9.21 -9.28 -3.59
C VAL A 88 9.42 -10.67 -4.18
N PRO A 89 10.38 -11.44 -3.65
CA PRO A 89 10.63 -12.79 -4.14
C PRO A 89 9.49 -13.72 -3.72
N GLY A 90 8.90 -14.39 -4.69
CA GLY A 90 7.87 -15.41 -4.46
C GLY A 90 6.60 -14.86 -3.81
N GLY A 91 5.47 -15.10 -4.44
CA GLY A 91 4.19 -14.81 -3.80
C GLY A 91 3.87 -15.83 -2.70
N VAL A 92 2.85 -15.53 -1.90
CA VAL A 92 2.33 -16.41 -0.84
C VAL A 92 1.82 -17.74 -1.42
N ARG A 93 1.52 -17.77 -2.71
CA ARG A 93 1.10 -18.99 -3.40
C ARG A 93 2.29 -19.72 -3.98
N ALA A 94 2.40 -21.01 -3.68
CA ALA A 94 3.40 -21.88 -4.27
C ALA A 94 3.29 -21.81 -5.79
N GLY A 95 4.42 -21.57 -6.47
CA GLY A 95 4.49 -21.49 -7.93
C GLY A 95 4.32 -20.10 -8.52
N SER A 96 4.06 -19.07 -7.72
CA SER A 96 4.10 -17.69 -8.22
C SER A 96 5.53 -17.17 -8.22
N GLY A 97 5.94 -16.60 -9.35
CA GLY A 97 7.25 -15.98 -9.50
C GLY A 97 7.38 -14.67 -8.70
N PRO A 98 8.50 -13.97 -8.84
CA PRO A 98 8.69 -12.69 -8.19
C PRO A 98 7.64 -11.68 -8.64
N VAL A 99 7.24 -10.82 -7.73
CA VAL A 99 6.27 -9.76 -7.98
C VAL A 99 6.89 -8.40 -7.67
N ARG A 100 6.44 -7.39 -8.39
CA ARG A 100 6.82 -6.01 -8.13
C ARG A 100 5.66 -5.29 -7.46
N ARG A 101 5.96 -4.62 -6.36
CA ARG A 101 5.00 -3.77 -5.67
C ARG A 101 5.35 -2.31 -5.91
N LEU A 102 4.39 -1.59 -6.50
CA LEU A 102 4.50 -0.15 -6.72
C LEU A 102 3.70 0.53 -5.62
N GLY A 103 4.38 1.34 -4.82
CA GLY A 103 3.79 2.01 -3.68
C GLY A 103 3.26 3.39 -4.03
N PHE A 104 2.13 3.75 -3.41
CA PHE A 104 1.46 5.02 -3.59
C PHE A 104 0.92 5.55 -2.27
N GLN A 105 0.76 6.87 -2.20
CA GLN A 105 0.12 7.55 -1.08
C GLN A 105 -0.95 8.49 -1.62
N ALA A 106 -2.17 8.36 -1.08
CA ALA A 106 -3.24 9.29 -1.34
C ALA A 106 -2.98 10.62 -0.61
N VAL A 107 -3.11 11.74 -1.31
CA VAL A 107 -2.74 13.07 -0.78
C VAL A 107 -3.98 13.88 -0.45
N ARG A 108 -4.85 14.11 -1.44
CA ARG A 108 -6.06 14.93 -1.31
C ARG A 108 -7.25 14.23 -1.95
N PRO A 109 -8.49 14.58 -1.53
CA PRO A 109 -9.67 14.09 -2.20
C PRO A 109 -9.67 14.45 -3.68
N GLY A 110 -10.08 13.50 -4.52
CA GLY A 110 -10.14 13.67 -5.96
C GLY A 110 -10.11 12.33 -6.68
N ARG A 111 -10.15 12.40 -8.01
CA ARG A 111 -10.01 11.24 -8.88
C ARG A 111 -8.81 11.41 -9.78
N THR A 112 -8.09 10.33 -9.99
CA THR A 112 -7.00 10.30 -10.94
C THR A 112 -6.89 8.90 -11.54
N ASP A 113 -6.38 8.82 -12.75
CA ASP A 113 -6.11 7.54 -13.39
C ASP A 113 -4.64 7.19 -13.20
N LEU A 114 -4.40 5.94 -12.84
CA LEU A 114 -3.07 5.37 -12.73
C LEU A 114 -2.89 4.37 -13.85
N ARG A 115 -1.96 4.65 -14.74
CA ARG A 115 -1.64 3.76 -15.83
C ARG A 115 -0.25 3.16 -15.63
N LEU A 116 -0.19 1.85 -15.55
CA LEU A 116 1.05 1.10 -15.50
C LEU A 116 1.31 0.48 -16.87
N LEU A 117 2.54 0.54 -17.32
CA LEU A 117 2.94 0.01 -18.60
C LEU A 117 4.14 -0.91 -18.43
N ARG A 118 4.03 -2.13 -18.94
CA ARG A 118 5.14 -3.06 -19.06
C ARG A 118 5.75 -2.92 -20.45
N CYS A 119 6.99 -2.49 -20.49
CA CYS A 119 7.68 -2.20 -21.75
C CYS A 119 9.15 -2.62 -21.68
N ARG A 120 9.73 -2.90 -22.82
CA ARG A 120 11.16 -3.23 -22.94
C ARG A 120 11.97 -1.96 -23.26
N ARG A 121 11.49 -1.15 -24.19
CA ARG A 121 12.08 0.12 -24.58
C ARG A 121 11.13 1.23 -24.16
N CYS A 122 11.14 1.59 -22.91
CA CYS A 122 10.16 2.51 -22.34
C CYS A 122 10.42 3.97 -22.77
N GLY A 123 10.35 4.25 -24.07
CA GLY A 123 10.45 5.58 -24.64
C GLY A 123 9.08 6.17 -24.98
N THR A 124 9.06 7.16 -25.88
CA THR A 124 7.85 7.91 -26.25
C THR A 124 6.76 7.04 -26.91
N ALA A 125 7.12 5.94 -27.57
CA ALA A 125 6.20 5.01 -28.20
C ALA A 125 6.09 3.69 -27.45
N ALA A 126 6.29 3.70 -26.15
CA ALA A 126 6.35 2.49 -25.35
C ALA A 126 5.05 1.69 -25.37
N ALA A 127 3.90 2.36 -25.46
CA ALA A 127 2.59 1.71 -25.53
C ALA A 127 2.36 0.95 -26.85
N ASP A 128 3.04 1.34 -27.92
CA ASP A 128 2.94 0.71 -29.25
C ASP A 128 3.97 -0.40 -29.45
N GLU A 129 4.80 -0.64 -28.45
CA GLU A 129 5.82 -1.67 -28.53
C GLU A 129 5.20 -3.06 -28.53
N ALA A 130 5.73 -3.96 -29.36
CA ALA A 130 5.28 -5.35 -29.39
C ALA A 130 5.53 -6.02 -28.03
N GLY A 131 4.49 -6.64 -27.48
CA GLY A 131 4.55 -7.26 -26.14
C GLY A 131 4.33 -6.32 -24.98
N ALA A 132 4.10 -5.02 -25.21
CA ALA A 132 3.74 -4.08 -24.17
C ALA A 132 2.38 -4.43 -23.55
N ARG A 133 2.29 -4.31 -22.23
CA ARG A 133 1.05 -4.53 -21.49
C ARG A 133 0.70 -3.29 -20.67
N SER A 134 -0.55 -2.91 -20.72
CA SER A 134 -1.05 -1.74 -20.02
C SER A 134 -2.09 -2.15 -18.99
N LEU A 135 -1.96 -1.62 -17.78
CA LEU A 135 -2.93 -1.76 -16.70
C LEU A 135 -3.41 -0.37 -16.31
N ASN A 136 -4.73 -0.20 -16.30
CA ASN A 136 -5.33 1.07 -15.95
C ASN A 136 -6.14 0.94 -14.68
N PHE A 137 -5.89 1.82 -13.74
CA PHE A 137 -6.60 1.87 -12.47
C PHE A 137 -7.25 3.24 -12.31
N ARG A 138 -8.48 3.26 -11.87
CA ARG A 138 -9.14 4.49 -11.46
C ARG A 138 -9.02 4.63 -9.97
N VAL A 139 -8.34 5.66 -9.51
CA VAL A 139 -8.11 5.92 -8.09
C VAL A 139 -9.03 7.06 -7.65
N THR A 140 -9.85 6.76 -6.65
CA THR A 140 -10.70 7.75 -6.00
C THR A 140 -10.22 7.93 -4.58
N VAL A 141 -9.85 9.15 -4.24
CA VAL A 141 -9.49 9.56 -2.88
C VAL A 141 -10.64 10.36 -2.33
N GLY A 142 -11.22 9.87 -1.25
CA GLY A 142 -12.41 10.50 -0.72
C GLY A 142 -12.45 10.72 0.76
#